data_48646e3235d1800132575de6ff545140
#
_entry.id   48646e3235d1800132575de6ff545140
#
_cell.length_a   1.000
_cell.length_b   1.000
_cell.length_c   1.000
_cell.angle_alpha   90.00
_cell.angle_beta   90.00
_cell.angle_gamma   90.00
#
_symmetry.space_group_name_H-M   'P 1'
#
loop_
_entity.id
_entity.type
_entity.pdbx_description
1 polymer ?
#
loop_
_entity_poly.entity_id
_entity_poly.type
_entity_poly.pdbx_seq_one_letter_code
_entity_poly.pdbx_strand_id
1 'polypeptide(L)'
;DRTPHAYGKVVEWSDRPEEFVKRSAFALIAGLTVHDKAAGDEVFIAWLELMEREAWDERNFVWKAVNWALRNTGKRNAALNAAALGCARRILEQGTRSARWIARDAIRELESDAVRRRLGL
;
A
#
# COMPACT_ATOMS: atom_id res chain seq x y z
N ASP A 1 -17.18 3.33 2.23
CA ASP A 1 -15.80 2.95 2.49
C ASP A 1 -15.64 1.98 3.64
N ARG A 2 -16.48 2.11 4.65
CA ARG A 2 -16.37 1.29 5.86
C ARG A 2 -17.21 0.02 5.82
N THR A 3 -17.86 -0.24 4.70
CA THR A 3 -18.74 -1.41 4.60
C THR A 3 -17.93 -2.66 4.34
N PRO A 4 -18.42 -3.84 4.77
CA PRO A 4 -17.79 -5.10 4.39
C PRO A 4 -17.69 -5.27 2.88
N HIS A 5 -18.59 -4.65 2.13
CA HIS A 5 -18.56 -4.66 0.67
C HIS A 5 -17.26 -4.03 0.13
N ALA A 6 -16.85 -2.89 0.70
CA ALA A 6 -15.61 -2.23 0.27
C ALA A 6 -14.39 -3.12 0.52
N TYR A 7 -14.34 -3.79 1.67
CA TYR A 7 -13.23 -4.68 2.00
C TYR A 7 -13.16 -5.88 1.05
N GLY A 8 -14.31 -6.45 0.70
CA GLY A 8 -14.35 -7.55 -0.28
C GLY A 8 -13.88 -7.12 -1.65
N LYS A 9 -14.23 -5.90 -2.06
CA LYS A 9 -13.81 -5.37 -3.37
C LYS A 9 -12.30 -5.16 -3.46
N VAL A 10 -11.62 -4.84 -2.38
CA VAL A 10 -10.16 -4.70 -2.40
C VAL A 10 -9.52 -6.00 -2.90
N VAL A 11 -9.88 -7.14 -2.31
CA VAL A 11 -9.29 -8.42 -2.69
C VAL A 11 -9.69 -8.80 -4.12
N GLU A 12 -10.98 -8.70 -4.45
CA GLU A 12 -11.48 -9.06 -5.77
C GLU A 12 -10.83 -8.23 -6.87
N TRP A 13 -10.80 -6.92 -6.70
CA TRP A 13 -10.30 -6.02 -7.74
C TRP A 13 -8.79 -6.05 -7.88
N SER A 14 -8.05 -6.30 -6.79
CA SER A 14 -6.59 -6.37 -6.87
C SER A 14 -6.11 -7.52 -7.75
N ASP A 15 -6.93 -8.55 -7.89
CA ASP A 15 -6.62 -9.75 -8.67
C ASP A 15 -7.07 -9.65 -10.13
N ARG A 16 -7.73 -8.58 -10.52
CA ARG A 16 -8.24 -8.41 -11.89
C ARG A 16 -7.14 -7.88 -12.80
N PRO A 17 -7.07 -8.36 -14.04
CA PRO A 17 -6.05 -7.91 -14.97
C PRO A 17 -6.30 -6.50 -15.54
N GLU A 18 -7.54 -6.03 -15.52
CA GLU A 18 -7.89 -4.71 -16.04
C GLU A 18 -7.24 -3.60 -15.22
N GLU A 19 -6.52 -2.71 -15.90
CA GLU A 19 -5.72 -1.68 -15.24
C GLU A 19 -6.53 -0.82 -14.27
N PHE A 20 -7.70 -0.34 -14.71
CA PHE A 20 -8.49 0.55 -13.87
C PHE A 20 -9.16 -0.17 -12.70
N VAL A 21 -9.50 -1.43 -12.86
CA VAL A 21 -10.07 -2.23 -11.76
C VAL A 21 -9.02 -2.46 -10.69
N LYS A 22 -7.81 -2.86 -11.09
CA LYS A 22 -6.71 -3.07 -10.16
C LYS A 22 -6.31 -1.76 -9.47
N ARG A 23 -6.22 -0.68 -10.22
CA ARG A 23 -5.95 0.65 -9.66
C ARG A 23 -6.98 1.02 -8.60
N SER A 24 -8.27 0.73 -8.86
CA SER A 24 -9.33 1.06 -7.92
C SER A 24 -9.19 0.30 -6.59
N ALA A 25 -8.71 -0.94 -6.64
CA ALA A 25 -8.46 -1.71 -5.42
C ALA A 25 -7.44 -1.00 -4.52
N PHE A 26 -6.32 -0.58 -5.11
CA PHE A 26 -5.25 0.07 -4.32
C PHE A 26 -5.62 1.49 -3.90
N ALA A 27 -6.37 2.22 -4.72
CA ALA A 27 -6.89 3.53 -4.34
C ALA A 27 -7.86 3.40 -3.16
N LEU A 28 -8.66 2.34 -3.14
CA LEU A 28 -9.58 2.08 -2.04
C LEU A 28 -8.82 1.80 -0.74
N ILE A 29 -7.73 1.03 -0.80
CA ILE A 29 -6.86 0.81 0.36
C ILE A 29 -6.35 2.15 0.88
N ALA A 30 -5.83 3.00 0.01
CA ALA A 30 -5.30 4.30 0.41
C ALA A 30 -6.36 5.13 1.13
N GLY A 31 -7.59 5.12 0.63
CA GLY A 31 -8.69 5.83 1.29
C GLY A 31 -9.03 5.25 2.66
N LEU A 32 -9.07 3.94 2.77
CA LEU A 32 -9.42 3.29 4.03
C LEU A 32 -8.38 3.50 5.12
N THR A 33 -7.10 3.64 4.78
CA THR A 33 -6.06 3.95 5.78
C THR A 33 -6.29 5.30 6.44
N VAL A 34 -6.94 6.22 5.74
CA VAL A 34 -7.21 7.57 6.25
C VAL A 34 -8.58 7.65 6.91
N HIS A 35 -9.59 7.05 6.30
CA HIS A 35 -10.98 7.26 6.70
C HIS A 35 -11.52 6.22 7.67
N ASP A 36 -11.04 4.99 7.65
CA ASP A 36 -11.51 3.96 8.56
C ASP A 36 -10.61 3.86 9.78
N LYS A 37 -10.87 4.71 10.75
CA LYS A 37 -10.08 4.79 11.98
C LYS A 37 -10.31 3.63 12.92
N ALA A 38 -11.41 2.91 12.74
CA ALA A 38 -11.78 1.80 13.63
C ALA A 38 -11.16 0.46 13.18
N ALA A 39 -10.66 0.38 11.94
CA ALA A 39 -10.11 -0.87 11.43
C ALA A 39 -8.81 -1.23 12.15
N GLY A 40 -8.64 -2.50 12.48
CA GLY A 40 -7.41 -2.99 13.10
C GLY A 40 -6.28 -3.12 12.10
N ASP A 41 -5.05 -3.22 12.63
CA ASP A 41 -3.86 -3.31 11.80
C ASP A 41 -3.81 -4.56 10.94
N GLU A 42 -4.40 -5.66 11.40
CA GLU A 42 -4.30 -6.95 10.72
C GLU A 42 -4.86 -6.92 9.30
N VAL A 43 -5.87 -6.12 9.04
CA VAL A 43 -6.43 -6.01 7.70
C VAL A 43 -5.44 -5.31 6.75
N PHE A 44 -4.77 -4.27 7.25
CA PHE A 44 -3.79 -3.54 6.43
C PHE A 44 -2.53 -4.36 6.23
N ILE A 45 -2.11 -5.14 7.24
CA ILE A 45 -0.98 -6.06 7.09
C ILE A 45 -1.28 -7.10 6.01
N ALA A 46 -2.49 -7.66 6.01
CA ALA A 46 -2.90 -8.61 4.98
C ALA A 46 -2.85 -7.97 3.59
N TRP A 47 -3.27 -6.72 3.46
CA TRP A 47 -3.28 -6.02 2.18
C TRP A 47 -1.88 -5.64 1.70
N LEU A 48 -0.89 -5.57 2.58
CA LEU A 48 0.50 -5.39 2.14
C LEU A 48 0.95 -6.55 1.25
N GLU A 49 0.43 -7.74 1.47
CA GLU A 49 0.72 -8.88 0.59
C GLU A 49 0.19 -8.66 -0.82
N LEU A 50 -0.97 -8.01 -0.95
CA LEU A 50 -1.52 -7.67 -2.26
C LEU A 50 -0.63 -6.64 -2.97
N MET A 51 -0.14 -5.65 -2.23
CA MET A 51 0.76 -4.64 -2.79
C MET A 51 2.05 -5.27 -3.29
N GLU A 52 2.62 -6.16 -2.48
CA GLU A 52 3.85 -6.88 -2.87
C GLU A 52 3.61 -7.72 -4.11
N ARG A 53 2.50 -8.43 -4.17
CA ARG A 53 2.15 -9.30 -5.29
C ARG A 53 2.01 -8.53 -6.60
N GLU A 54 1.46 -7.31 -6.56
CA GLU A 54 1.13 -6.56 -7.77
C GLU A 54 2.15 -5.45 -8.09
N ALA A 55 3.19 -5.30 -7.31
CA ALA A 55 4.18 -4.23 -7.51
C ALA A 55 4.99 -4.37 -8.80
N TRP A 56 4.98 -5.55 -9.42
CA TRP A 56 5.65 -5.81 -10.71
C TRP A 56 4.94 -5.13 -11.87
N ASP A 57 3.67 -4.75 -11.70
CA ASP A 57 2.83 -4.26 -12.79
C ASP A 57 3.29 -2.87 -13.21
N GLU A 58 3.78 -2.76 -14.45
CA GLU A 58 4.39 -1.53 -14.94
C GLU A 58 3.40 -0.56 -15.57
N ARG A 59 2.12 -0.89 -15.60
CA ARG A 59 1.10 0.02 -16.10
C ARG A 59 0.99 1.23 -15.17
N ASN A 60 0.95 2.41 -15.79
CA ASN A 60 1.09 3.69 -15.09
C ASN A 60 0.13 3.87 -13.91
N PHE A 61 -1.15 3.57 -14.12
CA PHE A 61 -2.14 3.78 -13.06
C PHE A 61 -2.04 2.74 -11.95
N VAL A 62 -1.50 1.55 -12.25
CA VAL A 62 -1.37 0.50 -11.25
C VAL A 62 -0.20 0.79 -10.31
N TRP A 63 1.01 1.02 -10.83
CA TRP A 63 2.15 1.21 -9.93
C TRP A 63 2.01 2.49 -9.10
N LYS A 64 1.39 3.53 -9.63
CA LYS A 64 1.11 4.74 -8.84
C LYS A 64 0.14 4.45 -7.70
N ALA A 65 -0.89 3.67 -7.95
CA ALA A 65 -1.88 3.32 -6.92
C ALA A 65 -1.29 2.40 -5.85
N VAL A 66 -0.48 1.43 -6.25
CA VAL A 66 0.22 0.56 -5.30
C VAL A 66 1.13 1.38 -4.39
N ASN A 67 1.90 2.30 -4.97
CA ASN A 67 2.77 3.20 -4.20
C ASN A 67 1.97 4.04 -3.22
N TRP A 68 0.85 4.60 -3.64
CA TRP A 68 -0.02 5.42 -2.82
C TRP A 68 -0.56 4.62 -1.63
N ALA A 69 -1.07 3.40 -1.90
CA ALA A 69 -1.59 2.52 -0.86
C ALA A 69 -0.49 2.15 0.15
N LEU A 70 0.70 1.84 -0.33
CA LEU A 70 1.83 1.47 0.52
C LEU A 70 2.24 2.61 1.44
N ARG A 71 2.40 3.82 0.89
CA ARG A 71 2.78 4.97 1.69
C ARG A 71 1.73 5.32 2.75
N ASN A 72 0.45 5.31 2.37
CA ASN A 72 -0.61 5.63 3.32
C ASN A 72 -0.74 4.57 4.41
N THR A 73 -0.54 3.30 4.07
CA THR A 73 -0.51 2.24 5.09
C THR A 73 0.61 2.50 6.10
N GLY A 74 1.80 2.81 5.61
CA GLY A 74 2.97 3.04 6.47
C GLY A 74 2.91 4.32 7.29
N LYS A 75 2.00 5.25 6.96
CA LYS A 75 1.81 6.48 7.72
C LYS A 75 0.69 6.39 8.76
N ARG A 76 0.01 5.25 8.83
CA ARG A 76 -1.13 5.11 9.72
C ARG A 76 -0.72 5.03 11.20
N ASN A 77 0.28 4.23 11.52
CA ASN A 77 0.82 4.11 12.88
C ASN A 77 2.21 3.47 12.83
N ALA A 78 2.87 3.39 14.00
CA ALA A 78 4.24 2.88 14.09
C ALA A 78 4.36 1.42 13.66
N ALA A 79 3.41 0.58 14.06
CA ALA A 79 3.44 -0.85 13.70
C ALA A 79 3.31 -1.03 12.18
N LEU A 80 2.41 -0.30 11.56
CA LEU A 80 2.21 -0.36 10.11
C LEU A 80 3.37 0.29 9.36
N ASN A 81 4.04 1.28 9.96
CA ASN A 81 5.25 1.85 9.37
C ASN A 81 6.32 0.76 9.23
N ALA A 82 6.57 -0.01 10.28
CA ALA A 82 7.55 -1.09 10.24
C ALA A 82 7.16 -2.16 9.21
N ALA A 83 5.88 -2.55 9.20
CA ALA A 83 5.39 -3.57 8.27
C ALA A 83 5.48 -3.10 6.82
N ALA A 84 5.13 -1.84 6.55
CA ALA A 84 5.18 -1.28 5.21
C ALA A 84 6.63 -1.15 4.73
N LEU A 85 7.56 -0.77 5.59
CA LEU A 85 8.98 -0.72 5.24
C LEU A 85 9.52 -2.10 4.90
N GLY A 86 9.13 -3.13 5.66
CA GLY A 86 9.51 -4.50 5.34
C GLY A 86 8.96 -4.93 3.98
N CYS A 87 7.71 -4.61 3.71
CA CYS A 87 7.07 -4.87 2.42
C CYS A 87 7.82 -4.16 1.29
N ALA A 88 8.15 -2.88 1.49
CA ALA A 88 8.86 -2.10 0.47
C ALA A 88 10.23 -2.72 0.14
N ARG A 89 10.94 -3.23 1.16
CA ARG A 89 12.22 -3.89 0.92
C ARG A 89 12.07 -5.16 0.10
N ARG A 90 11.01 -5.95 0.36
CA ARG A 90 10.73 -7.14 -0.44
C ARG A 90 10.34 -6.78 -1.88
N ILE A 91 9.57 -5.71 -2.04
CA ILE A 91 9.22 -5.20 -3.37
C ILE A 91 10.48 -4.81 -4.14
N LEU A 92 11.42 -4.15 -3.48
CA LEU A 92 12.66 -3.74 -4.12
C LEU A 92 13.42 -4.93 -4.72
N GLU A 93 13.34 -6.08 -4.06
CA GLU A 93 14.01 -7.29 -4.53
C GLU A 93 13.40 -7.89 -5.79
N GLN A 94 12.18 -7.49 -6.17
CA GLN A 94 11.56 -7.99 -7.41
C GLN A 94 12.32 -7.53 -8.66
N GLY A 95 12.96 -6.38 -8.59
CA GLY A 95 13.87 -5.93 -9.64
C GLY A 95 13.24 -5.30 -10.87
N THR A 96 11.91 -5.28 -10.98
CA THR A 96 11.26 -4.59 -12.10
C THR A 96 11.36 -3.08 -11.91
N ARG A 97 11.17 -2.34 -13.00
CA ARG A 97 11.26 -0.88 -12.96
C ARG A 97 10.21 -0.28 -12.01
N SER A 98 8.97 -0.74 -12.12
CA SER A 98 7.88 -0.25 -11.25
C SER A 98 8.15 -0.60 -9.80
N ALA A 99 8.57 -1.84 -9.52
CA ALA A 99 8.86 -2.26 -8.14
C ALA A 99 9.97 -1.43 -7.52
N ARG A 100 11.04 -1.17 -8.26
CA ARG A 100 12.13 -0.33 -7.74
C ARG A 100 11.65 1.07 -7.43
N TRP A 101 10.84 1.66 -8.32
CA TRP A 101 10.33 3.01 -8.10
C TRP A 101 9.41 3.06 -6.88
N ILE A 102 8.45 2.11 -6.80
CA ILE A 102 7.52 2.02 -5.67
C ILE A 102 8.28 1.92 -4.36
N ALA A 103 9.24 0.99 -4.30
CA ALA A 103 9.96 0.71 -3.07
C ALA A 103 10.82 1.89 -2.62
N ARG A 104 11.58 2.47 -3.53
CA ARG A 104 12.49 3.58 -3.19
C ARG A 104 11.72 4.80 -2.75
N ASP A 105 10.63 5.13 -3.44
CA ASP A 105 9.81 6.28 -3.08
C ASP A 105 9.14 6.08 -1.73
N ALA A 106 8.59 4.89 -1.49
CA ALA A 106 7.93 4.59 -0.21
C ALA A 106 8.93 4.60 0.95
N ILE A 107 10.09 3.98 0.78
CA ILE A 107 11.11 3.95 1.83
C ILE A 107 11.55 5.37 2.16
N ARG A 108 11.80 6.20 1.16
CA ARG A 108 12.22 7.58 1.38
C ARG A 108 11.22 8.35 2.23
N GLU A 109 9.94 8.24 1.93
CA GLU A 109 8.92 8.94 2.70
C GLU A 109 8.73 8.34 4.09
N LEU A 110 8.64 7.00 4.18
CA LEU A 110 8.32 6.35 5.44
C LEU A 110 9.47 6.42 6.45
N GLU A 111 10.70 6.62 5.99
CA GLU A 111 11.86 6.83 6.86
C GLU A 111 12.17 8.31 7.08
N SER A 112 11.38 9.22 6.51
CA SER A 112 11.62 10.65 6.66
C SER A 112 11.41 11.11 8.11
N ASP A 113 12.11 12.16 8.50
CA ASP A 113 11.97 12.74 9.85
C ASP A 113 10.52 13.17 10.11
N ALA A 114 9.86 13.73 9.11
CA ALA A 114 8.48 14.20 9.24
C ALA A 114 7.53 13.06 9.62
N VAL A 115 7.61 11.94 8.92
CA VAL A 115 6.75 10.79 9.20
C VAL A 115 7.11 10.14 10.53
N ARG A 116 8.39 9.93 10.79
CA ARG A 116 8.83 9.32 12.04
C ARG A 116 8.39 10.16 13.25
N ARG A 117 8.55 11.48 13.17
CA ARG A 117 8.14 12.37 14.25
C ARG A 117 6.62 12.31 14.47
N ARG A 118 5.84 12.29 13.40
CA ARG A 118 4.39 12.21 13.49
C ARG A 118 3.93 10.92 14.15
N LEU A 119 4.67 9.82 13.95
CA LEU A 119 4.34 8.52 14.51
C LEU A 119 4.97 8.26 15.87
N GLY A 120 5.75 9.20 16.41
CA GLY A 120 6.40 9.04 17.70
C GLY A 120 7.65 8.17 17.66
N LEU A 121 8.29 8.10 16.53
CA LEU A 121 9.48 7.25 16.34
C LEU A 121 10.79 8.05 16.46
#